data_3a0d8b04d389ab8a49e197e3f78e028e
#
_entry.id   3a0d8b04d389ab8a49e197e3f78e028e
#
_cell.length_a   1.000
_cell.length_b   1.000
_cell.length_c   1.000
_cell.angle_alpha   90.00
_cell.angle_beta   90.00
_cell.angle_gamma   90.00
#
_symmetry.space_group_name_H-M   'P 1'
#
loop_
_entity.id
_entity.type
_entity.pdbx_description
1 polymer ?
#
loop_
_entity_poly.entity_id
_entity_poly.type
_entity_poly.pdbx_seq_one_letter_code
_entity_poly.pdbx_strand_id
1 'polypeptide(L)'
;FLNDFYLGMGSSNFFFFFNTNSTASDRQKDQEGNYWDSFLKLDFDYDKRNQVFQTTSGFRSFYSADVPLLSKTNTLKNYYSNSYYFDLFEKNISSFSFYLETANSLNNKDIKLSERITIPSKRLRGFEAGRVGPKDGDDYIGGNYAYSLNFSSTIPQFFEESQNVDFVFFADAADLWGVDYNSSLDKNEIRSSMGIGLDWFSPIGPMNFSLAHPITKADGDKTESFRFNLGTTF
;
A
#
# COMPACT_ATOMS: atom_id res chain seq x y z
N PHE A 1 15.36 -24.19 8.99
CA PHE A 1 15.21 -22.77 9.43
C PHE A 1 15.64 -21.75 8.36
N LEU A 2 16.64 -22.07 7.51
CA LEU A 2 17.16 -21.14 6.48
C LEU A 2 16.40 -21.21 5.13
N ASN A 3 15.61 -22.24 4.88
CA ASN A 3 14.91 -22.41 3.60
C ASN A 3 13.73 -21.46 3.37
N ASP A 4 13.30 -20.73 4.41
CA ASP A 4 12.14 -19.85 4.37
C ASP A 4 12.54 -18.38 4.48
N PHE A 5 13.84 -18.09 4.55
CA PHE A 5 14.39 -16.75 4.71
C PHE A 5 15.22 -16.37 3.49
N TYR A 6 14.86 -15.28 2.84
CA TYR A 6 15.51 -14.75 1.65
C TYR A 6 16.09 -13.38 1.92
N LEU A 7 17.34 -13.17 1.52
CA LEU A 7 18.02 -11.88 1.51
C LEU A 7 18.17 -11.42 0.06
N GLY A 8 17.69 -10.23 -0.23
CA GLY A 8 17.88 -9.57 -1.51
C GLY A 8 18.75 -8.33 -1.36
N MET A 9 19.65 -8.12 -2.30
CA MET A 9 20.40 -6.88 -2.43
C MET A 9 20.40 -6.45 -3.89
N GLY A 10 20.07 -5.20 -4.15
CA GLY A 10 20.00 -4.65 -5.49
C GLY A 10 20.32 -3.16 -5.51
N SER A 11 20.42 -2.60 -6.71
CA SER A 11 20.49 -1.15 -6.89
C SER A 11 19.38 -0.71 -7.81
N SER A 12 18.75 0.41 -7.46
CA SER A 12 17.74 1.06 -8.29
C SER A 12 18.27 2.42 -8.72
N ASN A 13 18.18 2.70 -10.02
CA ASN A 13 18.61 3.98 -10.57
C ASN A 13 17.44 4.56 -11.35
N PHE A 14 17.03 5.77 -11.00
CA PHE A 14 15.93 6.47 -11.64
C PHE A 14 16.43 7.75 -12.26
N PHE A 15 16.04 7.98 -13.51
CA PHE A 15 16.14 9.27 -14.15
C PHE A 15 14.72 9.70 -14.52
N PHE A 16 14.26 10.82 -13.99
CA PHE A 16 12.92 11.30 -14.25
C PHE A 16 12.88 12.82 -14.43
N PHE A 17 11.90 13.24 -15.23
CA PHE A 17 11.55 14.63 -15.44
C PHE A 17 10.28 14.93 -14.65
N PHE A 18 10.33 15.93 -13.80
CA PHE A 18 9.16 16.39 -13.08
C PHE A 18 8.71 17.71 -13.70
N ASN A 19 7.51 17.71 -14.29
CA ASN A 19 6.85 18.88 -14.82
C ASN A 19 5.48 19.02 -14.14
N THR A 20 5.07 20.25 -13.89
CA THR A 20 3.79 20.54 -13.26
C THR A 20 2.80 21.17 -14.23
N ASN A 21 1.53 21.12 -13.85
CA ASN A 21 0.46 21.79 -14.55
C ASN A 21 0.39 23.27 -14.08
N SER A 22 -0.23 24.15 -14.87
CA SER A 22 -0.41 25.56 -14.51
C SER A 22 -1.18 25.78 -13.20
N THR A 23 -2.04 24.82 -12.83
CA THR A 23 -2.85 24.82 -11.59
C THR A 23 -2.14 24.19 -10.39
N ALA A 24 -0.92 23.67 -10.57
CA ALA A 24 -0.16 23.07 -9.48
C ALA A 24 0.22 24.10 -8.42
N SER A 25 0.39 23.65 -7.17
CA SER A 25 0.86 24.51 -6.08
C SER A 25 2.26 25.06 -6.37
N ASP A 26 2.62 26.20 -5.79
CA ASP A 26 3.95 26.80 -5.97
C ASP A 26 5.04 25.82 -5.51
N ARG A 27 4.77 25.04 -4.48
CA ARG A 27 5.67 24.00 -3.98
C ARG A 27 5.94 22.90 -4.99
N GLN A 28 4.93 22.49 -5.75
CA GLN A 28 5.11 21.50 -6.82
C GLN A 28 5.94 22.10 -7.96
N LYS A 29 5.67 23.36 -8.34
CA LYS A 29 6.44 24.08 -9.38
C LYS A 29 7.91 24.24 -9.00
N ASP A 30 8.22 24.50 -7.73
CA ASP A 30 9.60 24.60 -7.21
C ASP A 30 10.38 23.28 -7.33
N GLN A 31 9.68 22.15 -7.46
CA GLN A 31 10.27 20.83 -7.64
C GLN A 31 10.41 20.41 -9.11
N GLU A 32 10.05 21.27 -10.08
CA GLU A 32 10.27 20.99 -11.50
C GLU A 32 11.75 20.78 -11.81
N GLY A 33 12.03 19.84 -12.71
CA GLY A 33 13.37 19.59 -13.19
C GLY A 33 13.71 18.15 -13.45
N ASN A 34 14.99 17.93 -13.68
CA ASN A 34 15.57 16.64 -13.98
C ASN A 34 16.22 16.08 -12.72
N TYR A 35 15.93 14.83 -12.41
CA TYR A 35 16.45 14.16 -11.25
C TYR A 35 17.06 12.83 -11.62
N TRP A 36 18.21 12.56 -11.03
CA TRP A 36 18.83 11.25 -11.03
C TRP A 36 18.98 10.82 -9.57
N ASP A 37 18.29 9.75 -9.23
CA ASP A 37 18.35 9.17 -7.89
C ASP A 37 18.80 7.72 -7.97
N SER A 38 19.72 7.33 -7.11
CA SER A 38 20.30 6.00 -7.00
C SER A 38 20.17 5.52 -5.57
N PHE A 39 19.67 4.29 -5.41
CA PHE A 39 19.42 3.65 -4.12
C PHE A 39 20.05 2.27 -4.07
N LEU A 40 20.57 1.91 -2.90
CA LEU A 40 20.84 0.53 -2.54
C LEU A 40 19.56 -0.06 -1.92
N LYS A 41 19.03 -1.11 -2.55
CA LYS A 41 17.86 -1.82 -2.06
C LYS A 41 18.29 -3.05 -1.26
N LEU A 42 17.74 -3.19 -0.06
CA LEU A 42 17.96 -4.32 0.84
C LEU A 42 16.58 -4.94 1.15
N ASP A 43 16.41 -6.22 0.80
CA ASP A 43 15.17 -6.96 1.02
C ASP A 43 15.40 -8.11 1.99
N PHE A 44 14.47 -8.27 2.94
CA PHE A 44 14.42 -9.37 3.90
C PHE A 44 13.02 -9.99 3.82
N ASP A 45 12.94 -11.23 3.38
CA ASP A 45 11.69 -11.96 3.21
C ASP A 45 11.70 -13.24 4.05
N TYR A 46 10.75 -13.37 4.95
CA TYR A 46 10.54 -14.56 5.75
C TYR A 46 9.15 -15.11 5.47
N ASP A 47 9.08 -16.19 4.69
CA ASP A 47 7.84 -16.79 4.20
C ASP A 47 7.61 -18.17 4.80
N LYS A 48 6.59 -18.29 5.64
CA LYS A 48 6.12 -19.50 6.30
C LYS A 48 4.70 -19.86 5.87
N ARG A 49 4.25 -19.36 4.76
CA ARG A 49 2.95 -19.75 4.19
C ARG A 49 3.02 -21.21 3.70
N ASN A 50 1.92 -21.92 3.83
CA ASN A 50 1.81 -23.29 3.31
C ASN A 50 1.92 -23.34 1.79
N GLN A 51 1.51 -22.27 1.07
CA GLN A 51 1.62 -22.11 -0.37
C GLN A 51 1.57 -20.62 -0.76
N VAL A 52 2.12 -20.27 -1.91
CA VAL A 52 2.21 -18.88 -2.37
C VAL A 52 0.85 -18.36 -2.88
N PHE A 53 0.12 -19.21 -3.60
CA PHE A 53 -1.21 -18.90 -4.12
C PHE A 53 -2.27 -19.59 -3.27
N GLN A 54 -3.41 -18.94 -3.06
CA GLN A 54 -4.49 -19.47 -2.22
C GLN A 54 -3.99 -19.93 -0.84
N THR A 55 -3.16 -19.10 -0.22
CA THR A 55 -2.60 -19.36 1.10
C THR A 55 -3.72 -19.62 2.11
N THR A 56 -3.67 -20.75 2.80
CA THR A 56 -4.67 -21.10 3.82
C THR A 56 -4.14 -20.98 5.24
N SER A 57 -2.83 -21.07 5.44
CA SER A 57 -2.22 -20.99 6.77
C SER A 57 -0.78 -20.49 6.72
N GLY A 58 -0.30 -20.02 7.86
CA GLY A 58 1.06 -19.53 8.02
C GLY A 58 1.15 -18.01 7.94
N PHE A 59 2.35 -17.49 7.71
CA PHE A 59 2.57 -16.05 7.61
C PHE A 59 3.73 -15.71 6.68
N ARG A 60 3.77 -14.47 6.24
CA ARG A 60 4.91 -13.87 5.54
C ARG A 60 5.22 -12.51 6.14
N SER A 61 6.50 -12.28 6.44
CA SER A 61 7.04 -10.98 6.83
C SER A 61 8.04 -10.51 5.79
N PHE A 62 7.80 -9.34 5.23
CA PHE A 62 8.67 -8.72 4.24
C PHE A 62 9.09 -7.34 4.70
N TYR A 63 10.39 -7.08 4.69
CA TYR A 63 10.96 -5.76 4.92
C TYR A 63 11.85 -5.37 3.75
N SER A 64 11.75 -4.13 3.31
CA SER A 64 12.61 -3.55 2.29
C SER A 64 13.11 -2.17 2.73
N ALA A 65 14.38 -1.90 2.51
CA ALA A 65 14.97 -0.59 2.73
C ALA A 65 15.61 -0.06 1.44
N ASP A 66 15.23 1.14 1.02
CA ASP A 66 15.89 1.89 -0.06
C ASP A 66 16.81 2.94 0.57
N VAL A 67 18.12 2.64 0.58
CA VAL A 67 19.16 3.50 1.14
C VAL A 67 19.71 4.42 0.02
N PRO A 68 19.61 5.75 0.15
CA PRO A 68 20.06 6.65 -0.91
C PRO A 68 21.60 6.60 -1.05
N LEU A 69 22.07 6.39 -2.29
CA LEU A 69 23.49 6.45 -2.65
C LEU A 69 23.85 7.81 -3.28
N LEU A 70 23.08 8.21 -4.28
CA LEU A 70 23.17 9.49 -4.97
C LEU A 70 21.75 10.02 -5.15
N SER A 71 21.40 11.07 -4.43
CA SER A 71 20.11 11.72 -4.53
C SER A 71 20.21 13.16 -4.04
N LYS A 72 19.41 14.06 -4.59
CA LYS A 72 19.35 15.45 -4.11
C LYS A 72 18.77 15.57 -2.70
N THR A 73 17.88 14.68 -2.30
CA THR A 73 17.17 14.74 -1.02
C THR A 73 17.58 13.66 -0.02
N ASN A 74 18.38 12.67 -0.42
CA ASN A 74 18.86 11.60 0.48
C ASN A 74 17.75 11.03 1.37
N THR A 75 16.68 10.56 0.75
CA THR A 75 15.54 9.99 1.46
C THR A 75 15.75 8.49 1.70
N LEU A 76 15.78 8.08 2.95
CA LEU A 76 15.74 6.68 3.36
C LEU A 76 14.28 6.23 3.40
N LYS A 77 13.93 5.23 2.59
CA LYS A 77 12.59 4.61 2.61
C LYS A 77 12.67 3.24 3.27
N ASN A 78 11.69 2.97 4.12
CA ASN A 78 11.51 1.64 4.70
C ASN A 78 10.09 1.18 4.41
N TYR A 79 9.97 -0.06 4.03
CA TYR A 79 8.72 -0.76 3.78
C TYR A 79 8.68 -2.02 4.62
N TYR A 80 7.61 -2.22 5.37
CA TYR A 80 7.36 -3.45 6.09
C TYR A 80 5.95 -3.95 5.82
N SER A 81 5.80 -5.23 5.56
CA SER A 81 4.49 -5.88 5.49
C SER A 81 4.55 -7.24 6.17
N ASN A 82 3.49 -7.55 6.89
CA ASN A 82 3.26 -8.86 7.47
C ASN A 82 1.84 -9.30 7.11
N SER A 83 1.69 -10.57 6.74
CA SER A 83 0.38 -11.19 6.50
C SER A 83 0.35 -12.53 7.23
N TYR A 84 -0.68 -12.73 8.02
CA TYR A 84 -0.92 -13.94 8.80
C TYR A 84 -2.24 -14.57 8.36
N TYR A 85 -2.22 -15.89 8.10
CA TYR A 85 -3.36 -16.67 7.59
C TYR A 85 -3.75 -17.73 8.59
N PHE A 86 -5.04 -17.86 8.84
CA PHE A 86 -5.59 -18.75 9.86
C PHE A 86 -7.06 -19.08 9.59
N ASP A 87 -7.58 -20.11 10.25
CA ASP A 87 -8.97 -20.51 10.19
C ASP A 87 -9.73 -19.94 11.39
N LEU A 88 -10.84 -19.24 11.17
CA LEU A 88 -11.78 -18.86 12.25
C LEU A 88 -12.80 -19.97 12.51
N PHE A 89 -13.17 -20.71 11.48
CA PHE A 89 -14.10 -21.84 11.52
C PHE A 89 -13.81 -22.79 10.33
N GLU A 90 -14.42 -23.95 10.34
CA GLU A 90 -14.19 -24.99 9.33
C GLU A 90 -14.39 -24.47 7.90
N LYS A 91 -13.46 -24.78 6.98
CA LYS A 91 -13.43 -24.36 5.58
C LYS A 91 -13.39 -22.84 5.34
N ASN A 92 -13.01 -22.07 6.36
CA ASN A 92 -12.79 -20.63 6.25
C ASN A 92 -11.29 -20.35 6.12
N ILE A 93 -10.93 -19.33 5.38
CA ILE A 93 -9.58 -18.77 5.34
C ILE A 93 -9.70 -17.31 5.73
N SER A 94 -9.04 -16.95 6.82
CA SER A 94 -8.97 -15.58 7.29
C SER A 94 -7.55 -15.08 7.21
N SER A 95 -7.38 -13.81 6.95
CA SER A 95 -6.07 -13.17 6.97
C SER A 95 -6.10 -11.85 7.71
N PHE A 96 -5.02 -11.59 8.41
CA PHE A 96 -4.73 -10.29 8.98
C PHE A 96 -3.41 -9.77 8.42
N SER A 97 -3.42 -8.57 7.85
CA SER A 97 -2.22 -7.97 7.31
C SER A 97 -1.94 -6.62 7.93
N PHE A 98 -0.67 -6.38 8.20
CA PHE A 98 -0.11 -5.10 8.62
C PHE A 98 0.85 -4.58 7.54
N TYR A 99 0.80 -3.29 7.30
CA TYR A 99 1.69 -2.57 6.40
C TYR A 99 2.17 -1.31 7.09
N LEU A 100 3.44 -0.99 6.89
CA LEU A 100 4.09 0.26 7.33
C LEU A 100 5.08 0.71 6.26
N GLU A 101 5.00 1.97 5.88
CA GLU A 101 6.00 2.59 5.02
C GLU A 101 6.43 3.94 5.61
N THR A 102 7.73 4.21 5.55
CA THR A 102 8.32 5.46 6.06
C THR A 102 9.30 6.04 5.05
N ALA A 103 9.27 7.35 4.91
CA ALA A 103 10.26 8.12 4.17
C ALA A 103 10.89 9.13 5.13
N ASN A 104 12.21 9.09 5.28
CA ASN A 104 12.95 9.93 6.22
C ASN A 104 14.10 10.63 5.51
N SER A 105 14.16 11.94 5.61
CA SER A 105 15.28 12.73 5.07
C SER A 105 16.53 12.57 5.94
N LEU A 106 17.66 12.20 5.33
CA LEU A 106 18.95 12.07 6.02
C LEU A 106 19.77 13.37 6.04
N ASN A 107 19.32 14.40 5.33
CA ASN A 107 20.05 15.68 5.21
C ASN A 107 19.22 16.91 5.62
N ASN A 108 18.12 16.70 6.36
CA ASN A 108 17.19 17.71 6.84
C ASN A 108 16.55 18.56 5.73
N LYS A 109 16.52 18.07 4.49
CA LYS A 109 15.76 18.67 3.40
C LYS A 109 14.37 18.04 3.36
N ASP A 110 13.41 18.82 2.90
CA ASP A 110 12.06 18.31 2.69
C ASP A 110 12.06 17.16 1.67
N ILE A 111 11.24 16.16 1.94
CA ILE A 111 11.08 15.00 1.04
C ILE A 111 10.38 15.46 -0.23
N LYS A 112 10.91 15.08 -1.38
CA LYS A 112 10.31 15.36 -2.69
C LYS A 112 8.92 14.72 -2.80
N LEU A 113 8.03 15.35 -3.55
CA LEU A 113 6.70 14.80 -3.83
C LEU A 113 6.75 13.39 -4.44
N SER A 114 7.71 13.14 -5.33
CA SER A 114 7.92 11.83 -5.96
C SER A 114 8.41 10.73 -5.00
N GLU A 115 8.93 11.10 -3.83
CA GLU A 115 9.41 10.19 -2.80
C GLU A 115 8.42 10.02 -1.64
N ARG A 116 7.35 10.85 -1.62
CA ARG A 116 6.29 10.73 -0.61
C ARG A 116 5.46 9.50 -0.81
N ILE A 117 4.92 9.02 0.27
CA ILE A 117 4.13 7.80 0.34
C ILE A 117 2.67 8.12 0.01
N THR A 118 2.04 7.18 -0.67
CA THR A 118 0.58 7.12 -0.85
C THR A 118 0.10 5.74 -0.44
N ILE A 119 -1.10 5.65 0.14
CA ILE A 119 -1.65 4.36 0.53
C ILE A 119 -1.96 3.52 -0.73
N PRO A 120 -1.37 2.33 -0.87
CA PRO A 120 -1.69 1.44 -1.98
C PRO A 120 -3.18 1.08 -1.98
N SER A 121 -3.79 1.05 -3.15
CA SER A 121 -5.24 0.84 -3.29
C SER A 121 -5.77 -0.46 -2.67
N LYS A 122 -4.94 -1.50 -2.64
CA LYS A 122 -5.26 -2.79 -2.01
C LYS A 122 -5.24 -2.73 -0.47
N ARG A 123 -4.66 -1.68 0.11
CA ARG A 123 -4.52 -1.49 1.56
C ARG A 123 -5.65 -0.66 2.18
N LEU A 124 -6.43 0.02 1.33
CA LEU A 124 -7.58 0.81 1.78
C LEU A 124 -8.65 0.78 0.67
N ARG A 125 -9.44 -0.29 0.64
CA ARG A 125 -10.57 -0.44 -0.28
C ARG A 125 -11.69 0.54 0.09
N GLY A 126 -12.46 1.02 -0.87
CA GLY A 126 -13.49 2.04 -0.63
C GLY A 126 -13.01 3.48 -0.81
N PHE A 127 -11.73 3.68 -1.16
CA PHE A 127 -11.13 4.99 -1.43
C PHE A 127 -10.41 5.01 -2.77
N GLU A 128 -10.46 6.13 -3.49
CA GLU A 128 -9.73 6.30 -4.73
C GLU A 128 -8.21 6.27 -4.49
N ALA A 129 -7.48 5.54 -5.35
CA ALA A 129 -6.02 5.43 -5.26
C ALA A 129 -5.35 6.80 -5.38
N GLY A 130 -4.45 7.14 -4.44
CA GLY A 130 -3.73 8.41 -4.43
C GLY A 130 -4.60 9.64 -4.14
N ARG A 131 -5.85 9.45 -3.71
CA ARG A 131 -6.80 10.53 -3.38
C ARG A 131 -7.19 10.54 -1.91
N VAL A 132 -6.24 10.18 -1.05
CA VAL A 132 -6.36 10.09 0.40
C VAL A 132 -5.15 10.76 1.03
N GLY A 133 -5.35 11.45 2.15
CA GLY A 133 -4.28 12.03 2.97
C GLY A 133 -4.07 13.53 2.76
N PRO A 134 -2.88 14.03 3.10
CA PRO A 134 -2.57 15.46 3.05
C PRO A 134 -2.77 16.08 1.67
N LYS A 135 -3.30 17.30 1.66
CA LYS A 135 -3.53 18.11 0.45
C LYS A 135 -2.86 19.48 0.59
N ASP A 136 -2.30 19.96 -0.52
CA ASP A 136 -1.85 21.34 -0.68
C ASP A 136 -2.69 21.98 -1.81
N GLY A 137 -3.61 22.84 -1.44
CA GLY A 137 -4.67 23.29 -2.35
C GLY A 137 -5.57 22.13 -2.78
N ASP A 138 -5.63 21.86 -4.09
CA ASP A 138 -6.40 20.76 -4.67
C ASP A 138 -5.58 19.49 -4.88
N ASP A 139 -4.25 19.54 -4.68
CA ASP A 139 -3.34 18.46 -4.96
C ASP A 139 -3.13 17.54 -3.75
N TYR A 140 -3.22 16.23 -3.97
CA TYR A 140 -2.84 15.23 -2.97
C TYR A 140 -1.33 15.06 -3.00
N ILE A 141 -0.68 15.39 -1.89
CA ILE A 141 0.78 15.46 -1.79
C ILE A 141 1.42 14.22 -1.17
N GLY A 142 0.61 13.26 -0.70
CA GLY A 142 1.12 12.13 0.06
C GLY A 142 1.65 12.51 1.45
N GLY A 143 2.25 11.56 2.14
CA GLY A 143 2.85 11.75 3.46
C GLY A 143 4.23 11.12 3.56
N ASN A 144 4.90 11.33 4.67
CA ASN A 144 6.18 10.70 4.97
C ASN A 144 6.02 9.35 5.67
N TYR A 145 4.82 9.07 6.21
CA TYR A 145 4.49 7.86 6.96
C TYR A 145 3.11 7.36 6.58
N ALA A 146 3.00 6.05 6.38
CA ALA A 146 1.71 5.39 6.17
C ALA A 146 1.69 4.04 6.86
N TYR A 147 0.53 3.66 7.42
CA TYR A 147 0.28 2.29 7.82
C TYR A 147 -1.09 1.82 7.37
N SER A 148 -1.28 0.51 7.30
CA SER A 148 -2.60 -0.09 7.19
C SER A 148 -2.73 -1.37 8.01
N LEU A 149 -3.95 -1.63 8.44
CA LEU A 149 -4.43 -2.87 9.01
C LEU A 149 -5.53 -3.41 8.10
N ASN A 150 -5.39 -4.63 7.65
CA ASN A 150 -6.35 -5.25 6.75
C ASN A 150 -6.76 -6.61 7.32
N PHE A 151 -8.05 -6.81 7.43
CA PHE A 151 -8.64 -8.10 7.75
C PHE A 151 -9.44 -8.58 6.54
N SER A 152 -9.34 -9.86 6.22
CA SER A 152 -10.16 -10.51 5.21
C SER A 152 -10.52 -11.91 5.68
N SER A 153 -11.73 -12.36 5.35
CA SER A 153 -12.22 -13.68 5.74
C SER A 153 -13.10 -14.24 4.63
N THR A 154 -12.80 -15.44 4.17
CA THR A 154 -13.66 -16.10 3.17
C THR A 154 -15.00 -16.47 3.80
N ILE A 155 -16.06 -16.29 3.04
CA ILE A 155 -17.41 -16.77 3.38
C ILE A 155 -17.50 -18.18 2.85
N PRO A 156 -17.94 -19.19 3.64
CA PRO A 156 -18.10 -20.54 3.15
C PRO A 156 -18.92 -20.58 1.87
N GLN A 157 -18.45 -21.37 0.93
CA GLN A 157 -19.05 -21.44 -0.41
C GLN A 157 -20.55 -21.80 -0.35
N PHE A 158 -21.38 -20.92 -0.90
CA PHE A 158 -22.78 -21.20 -1.13
C PHE A 158 -23.02 -22.17 -2.30
N PHE A 159 -21.99 -22.37 -3.14
CA PHE A 159 -22.05 -23.22 -4.32
C PHE A 159 -20.92 -24.24 -4.28
N GLU A 160 -21.23 -25.51 -4.07
CA GLU A 160 -20.24 -26.59 -3.99
C GLU A 160 -19.43 -26.79 -5.28
N GLU A 161 -19.90 -26.27 -6.42
CA GLU A 161 -19.29 -26.46 -7.75
C GLU A 161 -18.29 -25.37 -8.14
N SER A 162 -18.20 -24.25 -7.41
CA SER A 162 -17.33 -23.13 -7.79
C SER A 162 -15.99 -23.15 -7.06
N GLN A 163 -15.10 -24.06 -7.44
CA GLN A 163 -13.77 -24.21 -6.83
C GLN A 163 -12.82 -23.03 -7.07
N ASN A 164 -13.16 -22.11 -7.97
CA ASN A 164 -12.30 -21.01 -8.41
C ASN A 164 -12.80 -19.63 -8.00
N VAL A 165 -13.83 -19.54 -7.16
CA VAL A 165 -14.44 -18.28 -6.73
C VAL A 165 -14.61 -18.27 -5.23
N ASP A 166 -13.99 -17.31 -4.57
CA ASP A 166 -14.10 -17.08 -3.14
C ASP A 166 -14.84 -15.77 -2.87
N PHE A 167 -15.89 -15.84 -2.06
CA PHE A 167 -16.53 -14.65 -1.50
C PHE A 167 -15.80 -14.26 -0.22
N VAL A 168 -15.49 -12.97 -0.08
CA VAL A 168 -14.67 -12.46 1.01
C VAL A 168 -15.39 -11.30 1.70
N PHE A 169 -15.47 -11.33 3.01
CA PHE A 169 -15.72 -10.14 3.83
C PHE A 169 -14.40 -9.50 4.17
N PHE A 170 -14.35 -8.17 4.20
CA PHE A 170 -13.14 -7.46 4.60
C PHE A 170 -13.41 -6.20 5.43
N ALA A 171 -12.40 -5.82 6.21
CA ALA A 171 -12.32 -4.54 6.90
C ALA A 171 -10.90 -3.99 6.80
N ASP A 172 -10.79 -2.73 6.42
CA ASP A 172 -9.51 -2.02 6.24
C ASP A 172 -9.47 -0.79 7.13
N ALA A 173 -8.30 -0.51 7.70
CA ALA A 173 -8.00 0.76 8.36
C ALA A 173 -6.62 1.23 7.94
N ALA A 174 -6.45 2.52 7.69
CA ALA A 174 -5.16 3.09 7.30
C ALA A 174 -5.07 4.56 7.71
N ASP A 175 -3.83 5.03 7.84
CA ASP A 175 -3.54 6.45 7.96
C ASP A 175 -2.31 6.83 7.13
N LEU A 176 -2.25 8.09 6.73
CA LEU A 176 -1.19 8.69 5.93
C LEU A 176 -0.93 10.10 6.45
N TRP A 177 0.29 10.36 6.93
CA TRP A 177 0.65 11.62 7.58
C TRP A 177 2.12 11.99 7.39
N GLY A 178 2.52 13.11 7.99
CA GLY A 178 3.88 13.61 7.98
C GLY A 178 4.16 14.52 6.79
N VAL A 179 3.78 15.80 6.92
CA VAL A 179 4.15 16.84 5.97
C VAL A 179 5.24 17.70 6.60
N ASP A 180 6.48 17.49 6.16
CA ASP A 180 7.68 18.10 6.76
C ASP A 180 7.79 19.62 6.59
N TYR A 181 7.25 20.19 5.52
CA TYR A 181 7.35 21.62 5.25
C TYR A 181 6.16 22.44 5.81
N ASN A 182 5.02 21.81 6.10
CA ASN A 182 3.86 22.48 6.64
C ASN A 182 2.96 21.52 7.41
N SER A 183 3.13 21.49 8.73
CA SER A 183 2.36 20.61 9.62
C SER A 183 0.83 20.92 9.63
N SER A 184 0.41 22.08 9.17
CA SER A 184 -1.03 22.40 9.10
C SER A 184 -1.78 21.63 8.02
N LEU A 185 -1.06 21.06 7.05
CA LEU A 185 -1.61 20.19 6.00
C LEU A 185 -1.81 18.75 6.48
N ASP A 186 -1.26 18.39 7.62
CA ASP A 186 -1.28 17.05 8.19
C ASP A 186 -2.42 16.91 9.20
N LYS A 187 -3.46 16.20 8.82
CA LYS A 187 -4.65 16.03 9.68
C LYS A 187 -4.58 14.80 10.59
N ASN A 188 -3.72 13.83 10.27
CA ASN A 188 -3.53 12.60 11.05
C ASN A 188 -4.87 11.95 11.45
N GLU A 189 -5.69 11.60 10.47
CA GLU A 189 -7.02 11.03 10.64
C GLU A 189 -7.07 9.60 10.10
N ILE A 190 -7.49 8.65 10.94
CA ILE A 190 -7.64 7.25 10.53
C ILE A 190 -8.83 7.10 9.58
N ARG A 191 -8.58 6.48 8.43
CA ARG A 191 -9.58 6.08 7.44
C ARG A 191 -9.90 4.62 7.65
N SER A 192 -11.17 4.27 7.54
CA SER A 192 -11.56 2.87 7.60
C SER A 192 -12.71 2.56 6.64
N SER A 193 -12.78 1.32 6.23
CA SER A 193 -13.83 0.81 5.37
C SER A 193 -14.12 -0.65 5.67
N MET A 194 -15.28 -1.11 5.24
CA MET A 194 -15.66 -2.51 5.22
C MET A 194 -16.37 -2.84 3.91
N GLY A 195 -16.41 -4.12 3.58
CA GLY A 195 -17.07 -4.52 2.36
C GLY A 195 -17.05 -6.02 2.11
N ILE A 196 -17.49 -6.35 0.92
CA ILE A 196 -17.48 -7.71 0.38
C ILE A 196 -16.64 -7.74 -0.88
N GLY A 197 -15.97 -8.84 -1.11
CA GLY A 197 -15.16 -9.10 -2.28
C GLY A 197 -15.52 -10.42 -2.94
N LEU A 198 -15.06 -10.56 -4.17
CA LEU A 198 -15.12 -11.79 -4.94
C LEU A 198 -13.73 -11.97 -5.57
N ASP A 199 -13.05 -13.02 -5.16
CA ASP A 199 -11.77 -13.44 -5.72
C ASP A 199 -12.02 -14.58 -6.70
N TRP A 200 -11.73 -14.34 -7.97
CA TRP A 200 -11.97 -15.30 -9.05
C TRP A 200 -10.65 -15.68 -9.72
N PHE A 201 -10.30 -16.97 -9.61
CA PHE A 201 -9.16 -17.56 -10.32
C PHE A 201 -9.59 -17.97 -11.73
N SER A 202 -9.59 -17.00 -12.63
CA SER A 202 -10.01 -17.20 -14.02
C SER A 202 -8.86 -17.77 -14.88
N PRO A 203 -9.17 -18.37 -16.06
CA PRO A 203 -8.16 -18.87 -16.99
C PRO A 203 -7.17 -17.80 -17.50
N ILE A 204 -7.54 -16.52 -17.43
CA ILE A 204 -6.69 -15.38 -17.84
C ILE A 204 -5.92 -14.76 -16.67
N GLY A 205 -6.08 -15.32 -15.47
CA GLY A 205 -5.41 -14.88 -14.26
C GLY A 205 -6.39 -14.55 -13.12
N PRO A 206 -5.86 -14.28 -11.93
CA PRO A 206 -6.68 -13.93 -10.79
C PRO A 206 -7.33 -12.55 -10.99
N MET A 207 -8.60 -12.47 -10.65
CA MET A 207 -9.43 -11.27 -10.68
C MET A 207 -10.00 -11.01 -9.29
N ASN A 208 -9.97 -9.78 -8.86
CA ASN A 208 -10.57 -9.34 -7.60
C ASN A 208 -11.60 -8.25 -7.87
N PHE A 209 -12.80 -8.46 -7.36
CA PHE A 209 -13.88 -7.46 -7.34
C PHE A 209 -14.17 -7.10 -5.90
N SER A 210 -14.34 -5.83 -5.61
CA SER A 210 -14.69 -5.39 -4.26
C SER A 210 -15.77 -4.31 -4.29
N LEU A 211 -16.74 -4.46 -3.39
CA LEU A 211 -17.73 -3.46 -3.02
C LEU A 211 -17.43 -3.03 -1.60
N ALA A 212 -17.08 -1.78 -1.43
CA ALA A 212 -16.63 -1.21 -0.16
C ALA A 212 -17.47 0.00 0.26
N HIS A 213 -17.65 0.14 1.57
CA HIS A 213 -18.25 1.30 2.18
C HIS A 213 -17.28 1.94 3.18
N PRO A 214 -16.91 3.22 3.01
CA PRO A 214 -16.10 3.96 3.97
C PRO A 214 -16.86 4.14 5.29
N ILE A 215 -16.22 3.83 6.42
CA ILE A 215 -16.76 4.03 7.78
C ILE A 215 -16.27 5.36 8.34
N THR A 216 -14.95 5.60 8.26
CA THR A 216 -14.33 6.87 8.64
C THR A 216 -13.50 7.41 7.48
N LYS A 217 -13.55 8.71 7.26
CA LYS A 217 -12.77 9.42 6.23
C LYS A 217 -12.44 10.84 6.70
N ALA A 218 -11.34 11.38 6.22
CA ALA A 218 -11.00 12.78 6.42
C ALA A 218 -11.69 13.68 5.39
N ASP A 219 -11.79 14.97 5.72
CA ASP A 219 -12.28 15.97 4.78
C ASP A 219 -11.34 16.05 3.56
N GLY A 220 -11.95 15.92 2.37
CA GLY A 220 -11.24 15.97 1.10
C GLY A 220 -10.83 14.59 0.55
N ASP A 221 -10.91 13.51 1.33
CA ASP A 221 -10.69 12.17 0.81
C ASP A 221 -11.73 11.80 -0.26
N LYS A 222 -11.29 11.15 -1.33
CA LYS A 222 -12.17 10.63 -2.39
C LYS A 222 -12.45 9.16 -2.17
N THR A 223 -13.72 8.79 -2.33
CA THR A 223 -14.20 7.44 -2.09
C THR A 223 -14.63 6.76 -3.38
N GLU A 224 -14.43 5.44 -3.47
CA GLU A 224 -14.78 4.59 -4.60
C GLU A 224 -15.46 3.32 -4.08
N SER A 225 -16.76 3.16 -4.37
CA SER A 225 -17.53 2.02 -3.82
C SER A 225 -17.24 0.69 -4.50
N PHE A 226 -16.83 0.69 -5.78
CA PHE A 226 -16.54 -0.51 -6.55
C PHE A 226 -15.13 -0.45 -7.12
N ARG A 227 -14.41 -1.56 -7.01
CA ARG A 227 -13.09 -1.72 -7.63
C ARG A 227 -12.93 -3.09 -8.27
N PHE A 228 -12.28 -3.09 -9.41
CA PHE A 228 -11.83 -4.28 -10.12
C PHE A 228 -10.31 -4.26 -10.26
N ASN A 229 -9.68 -5.38 -9.94
CA ASN A 229 -8.25 -5.60 -10.16
C ASN A 229 -8.05 -6.89 -10.96
N LEU A 230 -7.13 -6.85 -11.91
CA LEU A 230 -6.65 -8.00 -12.68
C LEU A 230 -5.19 -8.26 -12.32
N GLY A 231 -4.87 -9.50 -11.98
CA GLY A 231 -3.53 -9.92 -11.59
C GLY A 231 -3.42 -10.31 -10.12
N THR A 232 -2.24 -10.75 -9.69
CA THR A 232 -1.97 -11.12 -8.30
C THR A 232 -2.01 -9.90 -7.39
N THR A 233 -2.99 -9.84 -6.53
CA THR A 233 -3.16 -8.77 -5.52
C THR A 233 -2.59 -9.14 -4.16
N PHE A 234 -1.80 -10.22 -4.09
CA PHE A 234 -1.30 -10.82 -2.84
C PHE A 234 0.12 -10.41 -2.52
#